data_76999322ab8e539abc23a183a5ed3cab
#
_entry.id   76999322ab8e539abc23a183a5ed3cab
#
_cell.length_a   1.000
_cell.length_b   1.000
_cell.length_c   1.000
_cell.angle_alpha   90.00
_cell.angle_beta   90.00
_cell.angle_gamma   90.00
#
_symmetry.space_group_name_H-M   'P 1'
#
loop_
_entity.id
_entity.type
_entity.pdbx_description
1 polymer ?
#
loop_
_entity_poly.entity_id
_entity_poly.type
_entity_poly.pdbx_seq_one_letter_code
_entity_poly.pdbx_strand_id
1 'polypeptide(L)' 'ALKEACQVAIDNNPKAVDDYRGGKEKALGALVGQVMKAMKGKADPGSVNKMLREML' A
#
# COMPACT_ATOMS: atom_id res chain seq x y z
N ALA A 1 0.68 7.13 12.15
CA ALA A 1 1.77 7.37 11.20
C ALA A 1 1.53 6.64 9.88
N LEU A 2 2.03 7.23 8.79
CA LEU A 2 1.84 6.69 7.46
C LEU A 2 2.46 5.29 7.30
N LYS A 3 3.61 5.10 7.89
CA LYS A 3 4.31 3.81 7.82
C LYS A 3 3.48 2.68 8.44
N GLU A 4 2.84 2.95 9.56
CA GLU A 4 1.97 1.96 10.22
C GLU A 4 0.78 1.60 9.34
N ALA A 5 0.16 2.60 8.71
CA ALA A 5 -0.95 2.36 7.82
C ALA A 5 -0.52 1.50 6.63
N CYS A 6 0.65 1.75 6.08
CA CYS A 6 1.21 0.95 5.00
C CYS A 6 1.47 -0.48 5.46
N GLN A 7 2.02 -0.64 6.65
CA GLN A 7 2.31 -1.96 7.21
C GLN A 7 1.02 -2.76 7.43
N VAL A 8 -0.01 -2.11 7.97
CA VAL A 8 -1.31 -2.76 8.17
C VAL A 8 -1.89 -3.21 6.82
N ALA A 9 -1.79 -2.35 5.81
CA ALA A 9 -2.30 -2.69 4.48
C ALA A 9 -1.56 -3.90 3.91
N ILE A 10 -0.24 -3.96 4.09
CA ILE A 10 0.59 -5.08 3.64
C ILE A 10 0.18 -6.37 4.36
N ASP A 11 0.03 -6.29 5.69
CA ASP A 11 -0.32 -7.45 6.50
C ASP A 11 -1.71 -7.99 6.18
N ASN A 12 -2.66 -7.11 5.87
CA ASN A 12 -4.03 -7.50 5.58
C ASN A 12 -4.23 -7.94 4.13
N ASN A 13 -3.27 -7.68 3.27
CA ASN A 13 -3.37 -7.98 1.83
C ASN A 13 -2.14 -8.73 1.32
N PRO A 14 -1.83 -9.90 1.90
CA PRO A 14 -0.62 -10.64 1.50
C PRO A 14 -0.65 -11.04 0.03
N LYS A 15 -1.84 -11.32 -0.49
CA LYS A 15 -1.99 -11.71 -1.89
C LYS A 15 -1.65 -10.56 -2.84
N ALA A 16 -2.06 -9.34 -2.49
CA ALA A 16 -1.72 -8.17 -3.28
C ALA A 16 -0.21 -7.91 -3.24
N VAL A 17 0.42 -8.15 -2.11
CA VAL A 17 1.87 -8.02 -1.97
C VAL A 17 2.58 -9.02 -2.88
N ASP A 18 2.14 -10.27 -2.87
CA ASP A 18 2.71 -11.31 -3.73
C ASP A 18 2.54 -10.95 -5.21
N ASP A 19 1.37 -10.47 -5.59
CA ASP A 19 1.10 -10.06 -6.95
C ASP A 19 2.03 -8.91 -7.38
N TYR A 20 2.22 -7.94 -6.50
CA TYR A 20 3.11 -6.82 -6.79
C TYR A 20 4.55 -7.31 -6.98
N ARG A 21 5.02 -8.17 -6.09
CA ARG A 21 6.37 -8.73 -6.19
C ARG A 21 6.55 -9.59 -7.42
N GLY A 22 5.45 -10.15 -7.92
CA GLY A 22 5.45 -10.93 -9.15
C GLY A 22 5.43 -10.08 -10.42
N GLY A 23 5.42 -8.76 -10.28
CA GLY A 23 5.47 -7.85 -11.41
C GLY A 23 4.16 -7.14 -11.75
N LYS A 24 3.12 -7.34 -10.96
CA LYS A 24 1.83 -6.69 -11.20
C LYS A 24 1.75 -5.34 -10.47
N GLU A 25 2.04 -4.28 -11.20
CA GLU A 25 1.96 -2.93 -10.63
C GLU A 25 0.55 -2.55 -10.16
N LYS A 26 -0.46 -3.14 -10.77
CA LYS A 26 -1.85 -2.89 -10.37
C LYS A 26 -2.12 -3.27 -8.92
N ALA A 27 -1.40 -4.25 -8.41
CA ALA A 27 -1.53 -4.67 -7.01
C ALA A 27 -1.08 -3.55 -6.06
N LEU A 28 -0.11 -2.75 -6.47
CA LEU A 28 0.33 -1.61 -5.68
C LEU A 28 -0.81 -0.59 -5.53
N GLY A 29 -1.56 -0.36 -6.60
CA GLY A 29 -2.72 0.52 -6.55
C GLY A 29 -3.77 0.06 -5.54
N ALA A 30 -3.99 -1.25 -5.45
CA ALA A 30 -4.91 -1.81 -4.47
C ALA A 30 -4.42 -1.55 -3.04
N LEU A 31 -3.12 -1.69 -2.81
CA LEU A 31 -2.52 -1.40 -1.50
C LEU A 31 -2.63 0.08 -1.16
N VAL A 32 -2.36 0.96 -2.13
CA VAL A 32 -2.50 2.40 -1.94
C VAL A 32 -3.95 2.73 -1.57
N GLY A 33 -4.91 2.13 -2.26
CA GLY A 33 -6.32 2.32 -1.95
C GLY A 33 -6.67 1.91 -0.53
N GLN A 34 -6.12 0.79 -0.06
CA GLN A 34 -6.35 0.32 1.31
C GLN A 34 -5.78 1.30 2.33
N VAL A 35 -4.58 1.80 2.09
CA VAL A 35 -3.95 2.78 2.98
C VAL A 35 -4.76 4.07 3.01
N MET A 36 -5.18 4.55 1.84
CA MET A 36 -5.99 5.78 1.77
C MET A 36 -7.29 5.61 2.53
N LYS A 37 -7.92 4.45 2.43
CA LYS A 37 -9.14 4.15 3.17
C LYS A 37 -8.89 4.14 4.67
N ALA A 38 -7.79 3.55 5.11
CA ALA A 38 -7.42 3.50 6.52
C ALA A 38 -7.14 4.90 7.07
N MET A 39 -6.54 5.76 6.25
CA MET A 39 -6.23 7.13 6.62
C MET A 39 -7.39 8.10 6.35
N LYS A 40 -8.50 7.59 5.84
CA LYS A 40 -9.70 8.38 5.53
C LYS A 40 -9.41 9.53 4.54
N GLY A 41 -8.55 9.27 3.58
CA GLY A 41 -8.19 10.26 2.57
C GLY A 41 -7.23 11.34 3.05
N LYS A 42 -6.70 11.24 4.26
CA LYS A 42 -5.79 12.23 4.82
C LYS A 42 -4.34 12.02 4.42
N ALA A 43 -4.05 10.95 3.72
CA ALA A 43 -2.69 10.67 3.26
C ALA A 43 -2.56 11.04 1.78
N ASP A 44 -1.36 11.47 1.39
CA ASP A 44 -1.05 11.75 -0.01
C ASP A 44 -0.81 10.43 -0.75
N PRO A 45 -1.58 10.14 -1.80
CA PRO A 45 -1.39 8.87 -2.54
C PRO A 45 0.00 8.73 -3.13
N GLY A 46 0.64 9.84 -3.52
CA GLY A 46 2.00 9.80 -4.02
C GLY A 46 2.99 9.34 -2.97
N SER A 47 2.86 9.87 -1.75
CA SER A 47 3.71 9.48 -0.62
C SER A 47 3.45 8.03 -0.22
N VAL A 48 2.20 7.62 -0.20
CA VAL A 48 1.82 6.24 0.11
C VAL A 48 2.43 5.28 -0.90
N ASN A 49 2.31 5.61 -2.18
CA ASN A 49 2.85 4.82 -3.26
C ASN A 49 4.37 4.64 -3.09
N LYS A 50 5.08 5.73 -2.85
CA LYS A 50 6.52 5.71 -2.65
C LYS A 50 6.90 4.85 -1.44
N MET A 51 6.19 5.03 -0.34
CA MET A 51 6.47 4.29 0.88
C MET A 51 6.24 2.78 0.70
N LEU A 52 5.16 2.40 0.06
CA LEU A 52 4.87 1.00 -0.21
C LEU A 52 5.95 0.38 -1.09
N ARG A 53 6.42 1.10 -2.09
CA ARG A 53 7.51 0.62 -2.95
C ARG A 53 8.78 0.37 -2.16
N GLU A 54 9.08 1.19 -1.19
CA GLU A 54 10.27 1.03 -0.34
C GLU A 54 10.11 -0.13 0.63
N MET A 55 8.89 -0.38 1.11
CA MET A 55 8.61 -1.47 2.04
C MET A 55 8.51 -2.83 1.36
N LEU A 56 8.15 -2.84 0.10
CA LEU A 56 8.02 -4.06 -0.69
C LEU A 56 9.26 -4.27 -1.56
#